data_c189babcea5f8e3cf87fa92d42ed6698
#
_entry.id   c189babcea5f8e3cf87fa92d42ed6698
#
_cell.length_a   1.000
_cell.length_b   1.000
_cell.length_c   1.000
_cell.angle_alpha   90.00
_cell.angle_beta   90.00
_cell.angle_gamma   90.00
#
_symmetry.space_group_name_H-M   'P 1'
#
loop_
_entity.id
_entity.type
_entity.pdbx_description
1 polymer ?
#
loop_
_entity_poly.entity_id
_entity_poly.type
_entity_poly.pdbx_seq_one_letter_code
_entity_poly.pdbx_strand_id
1 'polypeptide(L)'
;MKIVGIICEYDPFHRGHAHQFAEIRRADPDAAIVCLMSGCFTQRGLPALFSPAARAAAALENGADLVLELPAAFALRDAEHFALGGVSILERLGFVTHLSFGTEDELPLLEPAAALLEAPDEAFQSRLRFFLGMGLSHAAAQGKALEERFPEAKDVFQRPNNILALCYLRALRRLNSSLQPLPIHRSGDYHADALAPNTFPSARAVRASILSGCWAEAEEACGYPLPHSPICQPDALDQALLFRLRNMTPEELRGYSYCSEGLENRLLSAAQEALCREKLLESVKTRRYSLTRLNRLMTQTMLYMDDALLRAYPEPAFVRLLGFRQERKALLPHLKQSRIPVIAKAADAKRDHPFFRLEERAYDLWALGAALPGGLLFRTQMVIR
;
A
#
# COMPACT_ATOMS: atom_id res chain seq x y z
N MET A 1 -15.86 -5.41 -23.04
CA MET A 1 -14.61 -4.72 -22.62
C MET A 1 -14.47 -4.93 -21.10
N LYS A 2 -13.40 -5.57 -20.67
CA LYS A 2 -13.08 -5.67 -19.24
C LYS A 2 -12.56 -4.35 -18.72
N ILE A 3 -12.94 -3.97 -17.51
CA ILE A 3 -12.35 -2.84 -16.80
C ILE A 3 -11.68 -3.43 -15.55
N VAL A 4 -10.34 -3.42 -15.57
CA VAL A 4 -9.52 -4.14 -14.62
C VAL A 4 -8.95 -3.16 -13.59
N GLY A 5 -9.34 -3.30 -12.33
CA GLY A 5 -8.79 -2.56 -11.20
C GLY A 5 -7.50 -3.21 -10.69
N ILE A 6 -6.51 -2.40 -10.36
CA ILE A 6 -5.26 -2.82 -9.73
C ILE A 6 -5.01 -1.95 -8.52
N ILE A 7 -4.89 -2.53 -7.34
CA ILE A 7 -4.48 -1.83 -6.12
C ILE A 7 -2.95 -1.91 -6.05
N CYS A 8 -2.27 -0.76 -6.05
CA CYS A 8 -0.83 -0.70 -6.27
C CYS A 8 -0.13 0.41 -5.48
N GLU A 9 1.18 0.40 -5.51
CA GLU A 9 2.03 1.44 -4.91
C GLU A 9 2.94 2.12 -5.94
N TYR A 10 3.52 1.35 -6.88
CA TYR A 10 4.43 1.82 -7.92
C TYR A 10 5.53 2.73 -7.38
N ASP A 11 6.29 2.22 -6.44
CA ASP A 11 7.30 2.99 -5.72
C ASP A 11 8.73 2.44 -5.95
N PRO A 12 9.33 2.71 -7.14
CA PRO A 12 8.69 3.27 -8.34
C PRO A 12 8.00 2.20 -9.21
N PHE A 13 7.33 2.63 -10.29
CA PHE A 13 6.87 1.74 -11.36
C PHE A 13 8.10 1.04 -11.98
N HIS A 14 7.97 -0.20 -12.45
CA HIS A 14 9.07 -0.96 -13.06
C HIS A 14 8.55 -2.05 -14.00
N ARG A 15 9.45 -2.73 -14.73
CA ARG A 15 9.12 -3.78 -15.73
C ARG A 15 8.15 -4.85 -15.23
N GLY A 16 8.23 -5.24 -13.95
CA GLY A 16 7.28 -6.20 -13.38
C GLY A 16 5.84 -5.69 -13.32
N HIS A 17 5.63 -4.38 -13.16
CA HIS A 17 4.31 -3.76 -13.24
C HIS A 17 3.83 -3.65 -14.70
N ALA A 18 4.73 -3.28 -15.62
CA ALA A 18 4.42 -3.26 -17.05
C ALA A 18 4.04 -4.65 -17.57
N HIS A 19 4.70 -5.70 -17.08
CA HIS A 19 4.34 -7.08 -17.40
C HIS A 19 2.90 -7.41 -17.00
N GLN A 20 2.45 -6.99 -15.81
CA GLN A 20 1.06 -7.17 -15.39
C GLN A 20 0.08 -6.52 -16.37
N PHE A 21 0.37 -5.31 -16.84
CA PHE A 21 -0.46 -4.63 -17.85
C PHE A 21 -0.47 -5.37 -19.18
N ALA A 22 0.70 -5.86 -19.62
CA ALA A 22 0.82 -6.64 -20.84
C ALA A 22 0.03 -7.95 -20.78
N GLU A 23 0.06 -8.68 -19.67
CA GLU A 23 -0.71 -9.91 -19.49
C GLU A 23 -2.23 -9.66 -19.50
N ILE A 24 -2.69 -8.57 -18.86
CA ILE A 24 -4.11 -8.18 -18.91
C ILE A 24 -4.55 -7.93 -20.36
N ARG A 25 -3.75 -7.18 -21.14
CA ARG A 25 -4.09 -6.85 -22.53
C ARG A 25 -3.87 -8.01 -23.50
N ARG A 26 -2.98 -8.94 -23.17
CA ARG A 26 -2.85 -10.17 -23.93
C ARG A 26 -4.12 -11.04 -23.83
N ALA A 27 -4.76 -11.03 -22.65
CA ALA A 27 -6.01 -11.76 -22.42
C ALA A 27 -7.24 -11.01 -22.97
N ASP A 28 -7.26 -9.69 -22.99
CA ASP A 28 -8.31 -8.83 -23.55
C ASP A 28 -7.66 -7.53 -24.06
N PRO A 29 -7.39 -7.42 -25.39
CA PRO A 29 -6.73 -6.24 -25.98
C PRO A 29 -7.46 -4.92 -25.74
N ASP A 30 -8.79 -4.95 -25.57
CA ASP A 30 -9.62 -3.79 -25.31
C ASP A 30 -9.73 -3.42 -23.82
N ALA A 31 -9.18 -4.25 -22.93
CA ALA A 31 -9.27 -4.03 -21.50
C ALA A 31 -8.81 -2.63 -21.10
N ALA A 32 -9.59 -1.99 -20.25
CA ALA A 32 -9.17 -0.74 -19.59
C ALA A 32 -8.54 -1.05 -18.22
N ILE A 33 -7.42 -0.38 -17.91
CA ILE A 33 -6.65 -0.57 -16.68
C ILE A 33 -6.84 0.64 -15.77
N VAL A 34 -7.45 0.40 -14.61
CA VAL A 34 -7.70 1.38 -13.56
C VAL A 34 -6.79 1.09 -12.38
N CYS A 35 -5.80 1.95 -12.14
CA CYS A 35 -4.90 1.83 -11.01
C CYS A 35 -5.44 2.60 -9.81
N LEU A 36 -5.61 1.94 -8.68
CA LEU A 36 -5.86 2.55 -7.38
C LEU A 36 -4.55 2.53 -6.59
N MET A 37 -3.84 3.66 -6.60
CA MET A 37 -2.45 3.76 -6.16
C MET A 37 -2.36 4.46 -4.81
N SER A 38 -1.54 3.94 -3.88
CA SER A 38 -1.24 4.63 -2.62
C SER A 38 -0.74 6.05 -2.86
N GLY A 39 -1.12 6.98 -2.00
CA GLY A 39 -0.69 8.38 -2.06
C GLY A 39 0.77 8.58 -1.69
N CYS A 40 1.04 9.53 -0.81
CA CYS A 40 2.40 9.91 -0.41
C CYS A 40 3.15 8.85 0.40
N PHE A 41 2.44 7.89 0.99
CA PHE A 41 3.02 6.83 1.83
C PHE A 41 2.58 5.45 1.38
N THR A 42 3.48 4.48 1.57
CA THR A 42 3.26 3.07 1.20
C THR A 42 2.67 2.27 2.36
N GLN A 43 2.11 1.11 2.07
CA GLN A 43 1.58 0.14 3.04
C GLN A 43 2.63 -0.29 4.09
N ARG A 44 3.90 -0.21 3.74
CA ARG A 44 5.01 -0.50 4.65
C ARG A 44 5.28 0.61 5.66
N GLY A 45 4.56 1.74 5.60
CA GLY A 45 4.71 2.88 6.50
C GLY A 45 5.93 3.75 6.17
N LEU A 46 6.38 3.74 4.93
CA LEU A 46 7.47 4.57 4.43
C LEU A 46 6.93 5.62 3.45
N PRO A 47 7.55 6.80 3.34
CA PRO A 47 7.23 7.72 2.27
C PRO A 47 7.55 7.06 0.92
N ALA A 48 6.70 7.29 -0.07
CA ALA A 48 7.01 6.92 -1.43
C ALA A 48 8.14 7.81 -1.96
N LEU A 49 9.05 7.24 -2.75
CA LEU A 49 10.21 7.96 -3.25
C LEU A 49 9.81 9.16 -4.12
N PHE A 50 8.88 8.93 -5.06
CA PHE A 50 8.35 9.98 -5.95
C PHE A 50 6.95 10.42 -5.51
N SER A 51 6.59 11.65 -5.88
CA SER A 51 5.24 12.18 -5.63
C SER A 51 4.15 11.32 -6.26
N PRO A 52 2.91 11.35 -5.74
CA PRO A 52 1.80 10.64 -6.35
C PRO A 52 1.58 11.00 -7.82
N ALA A 53 1.77 12.28 -8.20
CA ALA A 53 1.65 12.72 -9.59
C ALA A 53 2.73 12.13 -10.50
N ALA A 54 3.98 12.08 -10.05
CA ALA A 54 5.08 11.50 -10.82
C ALA A 54 4.90 9.99 -11.03
N ARG A 55 4.44 9.26 -10.00
CA ARG A 55 4.14 7.83 -10.11
C ARG A 55 2.90 7.56 -10.99
N ALA A 56 1.89 8.43 -10.93
CA ALA A 56 0.73 8.35 -11.81
C ALA A 56 1.13 8.59 -13.28
N ALA A 57 2.01 9.57 -13.56
CA ALA A 57 2.55 9.81 -14.89
C ALA A 57 3.26 8.57 -15.44
N ALA A 58 4.17 7.97 -14.65
CA ALA A 58 4.86 6.75 -15.03
C ALA A 58 3.90 5.58 -15.34
N ALA A 59 2.87 5.39 -14.52
CA ALA A 59 1.86 4.35 -14.77
C ALA A 59 1.07 4.59 -16.06
N LEU A 60 0.64 5.84 -16.31
CA LEU A 60 -0.11 6.21 -17.53
C LEU A 60 0.73 6.06 -18.80
N GLU A 61 2.00 6.50 -18.77
CA GLU A 61 2.95 6.37 -19.88
C GLU A 61 3.23 4.90 -20.21
N ASN A 62 3.19 4.03 -19.22
CA ASN A 62 3.42 2.59 -19.38
C ASN A 62 2.13 1.77 -19.54
N GLY A 63 0.98 2.42 -19.71
CA GLY A 63 -0.23 1.73 -20.17
C GLY A 63 -1.41 1.68 -19.20
N ALA A 64 -1.35 2.30 -18.02
CA ALA A 64 -2.56 2.54 -17.23
C ALA A 64 -3.49 3.51 -17.97
N ASP A 65 -4.80 3.32 -17.86
CA ASP A 65 -5.79 4.20 -18.52
C ASP A 65 -6.35 5.25 -17.57
N LEU A 66 -6.43 4.91 -16.27
CA LEU A 66 -6.93 5.78 -15.21
C LEU A 66 -6.13 5.50 -13.93
N VAL A 67 -5.71 6.55 -13.23
CA VAL A 67 -5.04 6.43 -11.94
C VAL A 67 -5.81 7.21 -10.88
N LEU A 68 -6.24 6.50 -9.85
CA LEU A 68 -6.91 7.01 -8.67
C LEU A 68 -6.00 6.87 -7.45
N GLU A 69 -6.19 7.68 -6.42
CA GLU A 69 -5.42 7.62 -5.19
C GLU A 69 -6.16 6.87 -4.08
N LEU A 70 -5.54 5.83 -3.56
CA LEU A 70 -6.00 5.15 -2.35
C LEU A 70 -5.71 6.06 -1.15
N PRO A 71 -6.73 6.47 -0.37
CA PRO A 71 -6.54 7.36 0.76
C PRO A 71 -5.56 6.81 1.82
N ALA A 72 -4.77 7.70 2.42
CA ALA A 72 -3.76 7.38 3.42
C ALA A 72 -4.33 6.56 4.60
N ALA A 73 -5.60 6.81 4.96
CA ALA A 73 -6.33 6.06 6.00
C ALA A 73 -6.42 4.55 5.73
N PHE A 74 -6.26 4.12 4.47
CA PHE A 74 -6.24 2.70 4.06
C PHE A 74 -4.86 2.28 3.57
N ALA A 75 -4.12 3.16 2.87
CA ALA A 75 -2.78 2.87 2.37
C ALA A 75 -1.79 2.57 3.51
N LEU A 76 -1.87 3.30 4.62
CA LEU A 76 -0.96 3.18 5.79
C LEU A 76 -1.44 2.14 6.83
N ARG A 77 -2.09 1.08 6.39
CA ARG A 77 -2.55 0.01 7.29
C ARG A 77 -1.91 -1.34 6.93
N ASP A 78 -2.24 -2.38 7.71
CA ASP A 78 -1.85 -3.74 7.38
C ASP A 78 -2.49 -4.22 6.05
N ALA A 79 -2.04 -5.38 5.58
CA ALA A 79 -2.47 -5.90 4.29
C ALA A 79 -3.99 -6.14 4.20
N GLU A 80 -4.63 -6.53 5.32
CA GLU A 80 -6.07 -6.76 5.36
C GLU A 80 -6.86 -5.47 5.16
N HIS A 81 -6.54 -4.42 5.89
CA HIS A 81 -7.23 -3.13 5.75
C HIS A 81 -6.87 -2.39 4.46
N PHE A 82 -5.64 -2.55 3.98
CA PHE A 82 -5.22 -2.06 2.67
C PHE A 82 -6.07 -2.69 1.55
N ALA A 83 -6.19 -4.02 1.58
CA ALA A 83 -7.01 -4.76 0.63
C ALA A 83 -8.49 -4.40 0.74
N LEU A 84 -9.03 -4.38 1.98
CA LEU A 84 -10.45 -4.06 2.21
C LEU A 84 -10.82 -2.66 1.71
N GLY A 85 -10.00 -1.65 2.03
CA GLY A 85 -10.20 -0.28 1.56
C GLY A 85 -10.12 -0.16 0.05
N GLY A 86 -9.11 -0.81 -0.56
CA GLY A 86 -8.92 -0.80 -2.00
C GLY A 86 -10.06 -1.49 -2.76
N VAL A 87 -10.47 -2.69 -2.33
CA VAL A 87 -11.59 -3.42 -2.93
C VAL A 87 -12.90 -2.65 -2.75
N SER A 88 -13.15 -2.08 -1.56
CA SER A 88 -14.34 -1.25 -1.31
C SER A 88 -14.42 -0.06 -2.26
N ILE A 89 -13.31 0.62 -2.54
CA ILE A 89 -13.28 1.73 -3.51
C ILE A 89 -13.59 1.21 -4.91
N LEU A 90 -12.88 0.18 -5.38
CA LEU A 90 -13.06 -0.36 -6.74
C LEU A 90 -14.49 -0.86 -6.97
N GLU A 91 -15.09 -1.55 -5.99
CA GLU A 91 -16.50 -1.98 -6.03
C GLU A 91 -17.45 -0.78 -6.10
N ARG A 92 -17.20 0.27 -5.32
CA ARG A 92 -18.05 1.46 -5.26
C ARG A 92 -17.88 2.39 -6.46
N LEU A 93 -16.83 2.24 -7.26
CA LEU A 93 -16.74 2.88 -8.58
C LEU A 93 -17.85 2.40 -9.51
N GLY A 94 -18.31 1.15 -9.39
CA GLY A 94 -19.49 0.59 -10.06
C GLY A 94 -19.28 0.22 -11.53
N PHE A 95 -18.13 0.54 -12.11
CA PHE A 95 -17.81 0.22 -13.51
C PHE A 95 -16.59 -0.72 -13.65
N VAL A 96 -15.82 -0.94 -12.60
CA VAL A 96 -14.74 -1.91 -12.56
C VAL A 96 -15.35 -3.30 -12.52
N THR A 97 -14.81 -4.25 -13.30
CA THR A 97 -15.34 -5.60 -13.45
C THR A 97 -14.44 -6.69 -12.88
N HIS A 98 -13.13 -6.42 -12.85
CA HIS A 98 -12.13 -7.39 -12.40
C HIS A 98 -11.16 -6.72 -11.45
N LEU A 99 -10.62 -7.49 -10.49
CA LEU A 99 -9.51 -7.11 -9.63
C LEU A 99 -8.29 -7.92 -10.03
N SER A 100 -7.25 -7.27 -10.60
CA SER A 100 -6.00 -7.95 -10.91
C SER A 100 -4.97 -7.74 -9.82
N PHE A 101 -4.28 -8.82 -9.46
CA PHE A 101 -3.20 -8.83 -8.48
C PHE A 101 -2.16 -9.91 -8.81
N GLY A 102 -0.95 -9.73 -8.32
CA GLY A 102 0.11 -10.72 -8.48
C GLY A 102 -0.03 -11.88 -7.50
N THR A 103 0.25 -13.11 -7.95
CA THR A 103 0.36 -14.31 -7.12
C THR A 103 1.63 -15.07 -7.46
N GLU A 104 2.15 -15.82 -6.50
CA GLU A 104 3.21 -16.81 -6.75
C GLU A 104 2.63 -18.22 -6.95
N ASP A 105 1.35 -18.44 -6.61
CA ASP A 105 0.65 -19.72 -6.73
C ASP A 105 -0.75 -19.55 -7.32
N GLU A 106 -1.37 -20.66 -7.68
CA GLU A 106 -2.68 -20.69 -8.33
C GLU A 106 -3.83 -20.41 -7.35
N LEU A 107 -4.90 -19.77 -7.84
CA LEU A 107 -6.10 -19.46 -7.04
C LEU A 107 -6.71 -20.66 -6.30
N PRO A 108 -6.82 -21.86 -6.90
CA PRO A 108 -7.38 -23.04 -6.21
C PRO A 108 -6.67 -23.39 -4.88
N LEU A 109 -5.40 -23.01 -4.72
CA LEU A 109 -4.67 -23.18 -3.45
C LEU A 109 -4.98 -22.06 -2.44
N LEU A 110 -5.31 -20.86 -2.92
CA LEU A 110 -5.52 -19.67 -2.08
C LEU A 110 -6.99 -19.50 -1.65
N GLU A 111 -7.95 -19.83 -2.50
CA GLU A 111 -9.38 -19.61 -2.23
C GLU A 111 -9.92 -20.34 -1.00
N PRO A 112 -9.59 -21.65 -0.76
CA PRO A 112 -10.02 -22.33 0.46
C PRO A 112 -9.45 -21.70 1.73
N ALA A 113 -8.18 -21.25 1.68
CA ALA A 113 -7.54 -20.56 2.79
C ALA A 113 -8.19 -19.18 3.05
N ALA A 114 -8.51 -18.43 2.00
CA ALA A 114 -9.23 -17.16 2.14
C ALA A 114 -10.63 -17.35 2.75
N ALA A 115 -11.34 -18.41 2.37
CA ALA A 115 -12.63 -18.75 2.95
C ALA A 115 -12.53 -19.10 4.43
N LEU A 116 -11.56 -19.93 4.81
CA LEU A 116 -11.29 -20.29 6.21
C LEU A 116 -10.91 -19.08 7.05
N LEU A 117 -10.09 -18.17 6.52
CA LEU A 117 -9.69 -16.96 7.22
C LEU A 117 -10.85 -15.97 7.42
N GLU A 118 -11.86 -15.97 6.57
CA GLU A 118 -13.04 -15.12 6.71
C GLU A 118 -14.08 -15.72 7.67
N ALA A 119 -14.21 -17.05 7.70
CA ALA A 119 -15.08 -17.79 8.60
C ALA A 119 -14.30 -18.93 9.29
N PRO A 120 -13.42 -18.57 10.25
CA PRO A 120 -12.53 -19.54 10.89
C PRO A 120 -13.28 -20.53 11.77
N ASP A 121 -13.09 -21.84 11.52
CA ASP A 121 -13.61 -22.90 12.36
C ASP A 121 -12.86 -22.99 13.70
N GLU A 122 -13.41 -23.76 14.66
CA GLU A 122 -12.85 -23.87 16.00
C GLU A 122 -11.46 -24.54 15.99
N ALA A 123 -11.23 -25.48 15.11
CA ALA A 123 -9.94 -26.16 14.96
C ALA A 123 -8.86 -25.17 14.52
N PHE A 124 -9.12 -24.35 13.51
CA PHE A 124 -8.20 -23.31 13.05
C PHE A 124 -7.92 -22.26 14.14
N GLN A 125 -8.98 -21.80 14.83
CA GLN A 125 -8.83 -20.83 15.93
C GLN A 125 -7.97 -21.37 17.07
N SER A 126 -8.12 -22.66 17.41
CA SER A 126 -7.32 -23.33 18.43
C SER A 126 -5.83 -23.37 18.01
N ARG A 127 -5.53 -23.74 16.76
CA ARG A 127 -4.15 -23.76 16.25
C ARG A 127 -3.54 -22.36 16.19
N LEU A 128 -4.30 -21.36 15.76
CA LEU A 128 -3.85 -19.97 15.77
C LEU A 128 -3.48 -19.50 17.19
N ARG A 129 -4.33 -19.77 18.19
CA ARG A 129 -4.03 -19.44 19.60
C ARG A 129 -2.78 -20.15 20.10
N PHE A 130 -2.59 -21.43 19.74
CA PHE A 130 -1.39 -22.19 20.08
C PHE A 130 -0.12 -21.50 19.56
N PHE A 131 -0.08 -21.14 18.27
CA PHE A 131 1.08 -20.47 17.68
C PHE A 131 1.32 -19.06 18.23
N LEU A 132 0.26 -18.31 18.54
CA LEU A 132 0.37 -17.04 19.25
C LEU A 132 0.97 -17.20 20.64
N GLY A 133 0.58 -18.25 21.38
CA GLY A 133 1.13 -18.61 22.68
C GLY A 133 2.63 -18.94 22.63
N MET A 134 3.14 -19.41 21.50
CA MET A 134 4.58 -19.63 21.26
C MET A 134 5.35 -18.31 20.98
N GLY A 135 4.69 -17.16 21.03
CA GLY A 135 5.31 -15.84 20.82
C GLY A 135 5.51 -15.45 19.35
N LEU A 136 4.86 -16.13 18.41
CA LEU A 136 4.88 -15.76 17.01
C LEU A 136 4.06 -14.46 16.77
N SER A 137 4.42 -13.70 15.76
CA SER A 137 3.57 -12.62 15.28
C SER A 137 2.26 -13.18 14.72
N HIS A 138 1.18 -12.39 14.72
CA HIS A 138 -0.13 -12.83 14.20
C HIS A 138 -0.03 -13.40 12.77
N ALA A 139 0.68 -12.72 11.87
CA ALA A 139 0.86 -13.19 10.49
C ALA A 139 1.60 -14.54 10.41
N ALA A 140 2.67 -14.70 11.21
CA ALA A 140 3.42 -15.96 11.23
C ALA A 140 2.60 -17.11 11.85
N ALA A 141 1.84 -16.83 12.92
CA ALA A 141 0.95 -17.79 13.54
C ALA A 141 -0.17 -18.24 12.60
N GLN A 142 -0.76 -17.28 11.88
CA GLN A 142 -1.80 -17.53 10.88
C GLN A 142 -1.26 -18.37 9.71
N GLY A 143 -0.07 -18.03 9.18
CA GLY A 143 0.57 -18.82 8.11
C GLY A 143 0.80 -20.28 8.54
N LYS A 144 1.34 -20.49 9.75
CA LYS A 144 1.54 -21.86 10.29
C LYS A 144 0.24 -22.63 10.50
N ALA A 145 -0.81 -21.97 10.98
CA ALA A 145 -2.11 -22.61 11.16
C ALA A 145 -2.74 -22.99 9.81
N LEU A 146 -2.53 -22.18 8.76
CA LEU A 146 -2.95 -22.50 7.38
C LEU A 146 -2.15 -23.68 6.82
N GLU A 147 -0.82 -23.72 7.01
CA GLU A 147 0.03 -24.83 6.56
C GLU A 147 -0.39 -26.18 7.17
N GLU A 148 -0.75 -26.18 8.45
CA GLU A 148 -1.28 -27.40 9.09
C GLU A 148 -2.65 -27.81 8.54
N ARG A 149 -3.47 -26.84 8.15
CA ARG A 149 -4.82 -27.10 7.60
C ARG A 149 -4.79 -27.52 6.14
N PHE A 150 -3.79 -27.04 5.40
CA PHE A 150 -3.58 -27.28 3.96
C PHE A 150 -2.12 -27.74 3.73
N PRO A 151 -1.78 -29.00 4.09
CA PRO A 151 -0.39 -29.49 3.99
C PRO A 151 0.20 -29.46 2.57
N GLU A 152 -0.67 -29.57 1.56
CA GLU A 152 -0.30 -29.46 0.14
C GLU A 152 0.16 -28.06 -0.27
N ALA A 153 -0.20 -27.06 0.52
CA ALA A 153 0.12 -25.65 0.30
C ALA A 153 1.23 -25.14 1.25
N LYS A 154 2.18 -26.01 1.61
CA LYS A 154 3.32 -25.63 2.45
C LYS A 154 4.09 -24.49 1.80
N ASP A 155 4.48 -23.50 2.63
CA ASP A 155 5.18 -22.27 2.25
C ASP A 155 4.36 -21.30 1.36
N VAL A 156 3.22 -21.70 0.79
CA VAL A 156 2.36 -20.87 -0.05
C VAL A 156 1.88 -19.64 0.70
N PHE A 157 1.48 -19.82 1.96
CA PHE A 157 0.88 -18.75 2.77
C PHE A 157 1.90 -17.82 3.44
N GLN A 158 3.20 -18.04 3.24
CA GLN A 158 4.28 -17.18 3.71
C GLN A 158 4.83 -16.28 2.61
N ARG A 159 4.49 -16.54 1.34
CA ARG A 159 4.94 -15.75 0.19
C ARG A 159 4.25 -14.39 0.16
N PRO A 160 5.00 -13.30 -0.03
CA PRO A 160 4.45 -11.94 0.14
C PRO A 160 3.27 -11.60 -0.77
N ASN A 161 3.31 -12.01 -2.05
CA ASN A 161 2.21 -11.72 -2.96
C ASN A 161 0.98 -12.60 -2.65
N ASN A 162 1.18 -13.83 -2.23
CA ASN A 162 0.09 -14.70 -1.79
C ASN A 162 -0.59 -14.20 -0.52
N ILE A 163 0.18 -13.64 0.45
CA ILE A 163 -0.40 -12.99 1.64
C ILE A 163 -1.33 -11.85 1.22
N LEU A 164 -0.91 -11.04 0.27
CA LEU A 164 -1.73 -9.93 -0.22
C LEU A 164 -2.91 -10.44 -1.06
N ALA A 165 -2.71 -11.46 -1.89
CA ALA A 165 -3.77 -12.13 -2.65
C ALA A 165 -4.87 -12.69 -1.72
N LEU A 166 -4.48 -13.36 -0.62
CA LEU A 166 -5.42 -13.84 0.41
C LEU A 166 -6.24 -12.67 1.00
N CYS A 167 -5.60 -11.53 1.28
CA CYS A 167 -6.31 -10.36 1.77
C CYS A 167 -7.32 -9.81 0.74
N TYR A 168 -6.98 -9.81 -0.56
CA TYR A 168 -7.92 -9.42 -1.61
C TYR A 168 -9.08 -10.39 -1.75
N LEU A 169 -8.82 -11.70 -1.76
CA LEU A 169 -9.88 -12.72 -1.83
C LEU A 169 -10.83 -12.64 -0.62
N ARG A 170 -10.30 -12.41 0.58
CA ARG A 170 -11.10 -12.16 1.78
C ARG A 170 -11.93 -10.88 1.66
N ALA A 171 -11.34 -9.79 1.18
CA ALA A 171 -12.06 -8.53 0.99
C ALA A 171 -13.21 -8.68 -0.02
N LEU A 172 -12.99 -9.38 -1.14
CA LEU A 172 -14.03 -9.70 -2.13
C LEU A 172 -15.20 -10.46 -1.47
N ARG A 173 -14.90 -11.46 -0.65
CA ARG A 173 -15.92 -12.24 0.09
C ARG A 173 -16.68 -11.39 1.10
N ARG A 174 -15.96 -10.66 1.97
CA ARG A 174 -16.53 -9.81 3.03
C ARG A 174 -17.47 -8.74 2.49
N LEU A 175 -17.15 -8.17 1.33
CA LEU A 175 -17.92 -7.13 0.68
C LEU A 175 -19.02 -7.68 -0.26
N ASN A 176 -19.14 -8.99 -0.41
CA ASN A 176 -19.98 -9.61 -1.44
C ASN A 176 -19.76 -8.93 -2.80
N SER A 177 -18.49 -8.70 -3.14
CA SER A 177 -18.08 -7.92 -4.30
C SER A 177 -18.40 -8.65 -5.60
N SER A 178 -18.83 -7.88 -6.60
CA SER A 178 -19.06 -8.38 -7.96
C SER A 178 -17.77 -8.48 -8.79
N LEU A 179 -16.66 -7.96 -8.28
CA LEU A 179 -15.35 -7.97 -8.95
C LEU A 179 -14.82 -9.41 -9.09
N GLN A 180 -14.48 -9.79 -10.32
CA GLN A 180 -13.88 -11.09 -10.59
C GLN A 180 -12.37 -11.04 -10.31
N PRO A 181 -11.79 -11.98 -9.53
CA PRO A 181 -10.36 -12.05 -9.33
C PRO A 181 -9.65 -12.38 -10.66
N LEU A 182 -8.58 -11.64 -10.95
CA LEU A 182 -7.73 -11.82 -12.13
C LEU A 182 -6.27 -11.90 -11.69
N PRO A 183 -5.81 -13.08 -11.21
CA PRO A 183 -4.44 -13.26 -10.79
C PRO A 183 -3.48 -13.20 -11.98
N ILE A 184 -2.32 -12.60 -11.78
CA ILE A 184 -1.20 -12.66 -12.72
C ILE A 184 -0.05 -13.37 -12.01
N HIS A 185 0.37 -14.49 -12.56
CA HIS A 185 1.48 -15.24 -12.00
C HIS A 185 2.77 -14.43 -12.04
N ARG A 186 3.45 -14.36 -10.91
CA ARG A 186 4.73 -13.69 -10.77
C ARG A 186 5.83 -14.69 -10.56
N SER A 187 6.76 -14.75 -11.53
CA SER A 187 8.02 -15.47 -11.42
C SER A 187 9.14 -14.49 -11.05
N GLY A 188 9.95 -14.79 -10.04
CA GLY A 188 11.13 -14.01 -9.69
C GLY A 188 11.29 -13.75 -8.18
N ASP A 189 12.51 -13.43 -7.75
CA ASP A 189 12.83 -13.11 -6.36
C ASP A 189 12.58 -11.63 -6.07
N TYR A 190 11.43 -11.34 -5.46
CA TYR A 190 11.01 -9.98 -5.06
C TYR A 190 11.74 -9.43 -3.83
N HIS A 191 12.56 -10.24 -3.20
CA HIS A 191 13.40 -9.85 -2.06
C HIS A 191 14.84 -9.51 -2.45
N ALA A 192 15.17 -9.58 -3.74
CA ALA A 192 16.49 -9.18 -4.20
C ALA A 192 16.78 -7.74 -3.76
N ASP A 193 17.84 -7.57 -2.97
CA ASP A 193 18.32 -6.27 -2.49
C ASP A 193 19.15 -5.53 -3.55
N ALA A 194 19.53 -6.23 -4.62
CA ALA A 194 20.32 -5.72 -5.72
C ALA A 194 19.62 -5.92 -7.07
N LEU A 195 19.90 -5.05 -8.01
CA LEU A 195 19.46 -5.18 -9.40
C LEU A 195 20.24 -6.33 -10.06
N ALA A 196 19.53 -7.24 -10.72
CA ALA A 196 20.12 -8.34 -11.47
C ALA A 196 19.70 -8.27 -12.95
N PRO A 197 20.63 -8.51 -13.91
CA PRO A 197 20.32 -8.53 -15.32
C PRO A 197 19.26 -9.58 -15.65
N ASN A 198 18.38 -9.28 -16.60
CA ASN A 198 17.35 -10.19 -17.14
C ASN A 198 16.31 -10.71 -16.12
N THR A 199 16.19 -10.08 -14.96
CA THR A 199 15.15 -10.36 -13.98
C THR A 199 14.22 -9.15 -13.80
N PHE A 200 12.99 -9.38 -13.31
CA PHE A 200 12.16 -8.26 -12.88
C PHE A 200 12.76 -7.66 -11.60
N PRO A 201 13.05 -6.34 -11.57
CA PRO A 201 13.62 -5.72 -10.40
C PRO A 201 12.60 -5.68 -9.24
N SER A 202 13.10 -5.71 -8.02
CA SER A 202 12.28 -5.34 -6.88
C SER A 202 12.21 -3.80 -6.76
N ALA A 203 11.07 -3.24 -6.37
CA ALA A 203 10.95 -1.81 -6.09
C ALA A 203 11.95 -1.35 -5.01
N ARG A 204 12.32 -2.24 -4.08
CA ARG A 204 13.34 -1.97 -3.04
C ARG A 204 14.73 -1.77 -3.65
N ALA A 205 15.15 -2.66 -4.55
CA ALA A 205 16.45 -2.55 -5.23
C ALA A 205 16.54 -1.28 -6.08
N VAL A 206 15.45 -0.96 -6.81
CA VAL A 206 15.38 0.29 -7.60
C VAL A 206 15.50 1.52 -6.70
N ARG A 207 14.77 1.59 -5.58
CA ARG A 207 14.90 2.71 -4.63
C ARG A 207 16.30 2.83 -4.06
N ALA A 208 16.93 1.70 -3.69
CA ALA A 208 18.28 1.70 -3.17
C ALA A 208 19.28 2.26 -4.20
N SER A 209 19.16 1.87 -5.47
CA SER A 209 19.99 2.37 -6.57
C SER A 209 19.80 3.87 -6.77
N ILE A 210 18.56 4.39 -6.77
CA ILE A 210 18.28 5.83 -6.88
C ILE A 210 18.88 6.60 -5.70
N LEU A 211 18.66 6.14 -4.47
CA LEU A 211 19.14 6.81 -3.25
C LEU A 211 20.68 6.80 -3.14
N SER A 212 21.34 5.82 -3.73
CA SER A 212 22.80 5.79 -3.84
C SER A 212 23.36 6.60 -5.02
N GLY A 213 22.50 7.24 -5.82
CA GLY A 213 22.92 8.06 -6.97
C GLY A 213 23.08 7.28 -8.29
N CYS A 214 22.82 5.99 -8.30
CA CYS A 214 22.94 5.12 -9.50
C CYS A 214 21.67 5.17 -10.37
N TRP A 215 21.31 6.36 -10.85
CA TRP A 215 20.06 6.58 -11.60
C TRP A 215 20.00 5.81 -12.91
N ALA A 216 21.11 5.74 -13.67
CA ALA A 216 21.15 5.03 -14.95
C ALA A 216 20.84 3.53 -14.80
N GLU A 217 21.38 2.89 -13.77
CA GLU A 217 21.08 1.48 -13.47
C GLU A 217 19.61 1.29 -13.08
N ALA A 218 19.06 2.24 -12.30
CA ALA A 218 17.66 2.20 -11.91
C ALA A 218 16.71 2.38 -13.11
N GLU A 219 17.02 3.27 -14.05
CA GLU A 219 16.28 3.47 -15.30
C GLU A 219 16.33 2.23 -16.19
N GLU A 220 17.51 1.64 -16.37
CA GLU A 220 17.68 0.40 -17.11
C GLU A 220 16.84 -0.73 -16.51
N ALA A 221 16.86 -0.89 -15.19
CA ALA A 221 16.06 -1.89 -14.48
C ALA A 221 14.56 -1.63 -14.61
N CYS A 222 14.12 -0.38 -14.53
CA CYS A 222 12.71 0.00 -14.71
C CYS A 222 12.22 -0.20 -16.14
N GLY A 223 13.12 0.03 -17.13
CA GLY A 223 12.81 -0.06 -18.56
C GLY A 223 12.17 1.21 -19.14
N TYR A 224 12.24 2.32 -18.41
CA TYR A 224 11.78 3.62 -18.86
C TYR A 224 12.54 4.74 -18.11
N PRO A 225 12.61 5.98 -18.66
CA PRO A 225 13.23 7.11 -17.97
C PRO A 225 12.49 7.44 -16.67
N LEU A 226 13.22 7.53 -15.56
CA LEU A 226 12.64 7.87 -14.27
C LEU A 226 12.26 9.36 -14.20
N PRO A 227 11.26 9.75 -13.38
CA PRO A 227 10.87 11.14 -13.26
C PRO A 227 12.00 12.00 -12.72
N HIS A 228 12.40 13.05 -13.46
CA HIS A 228 13.29 14.10 -12.96
C HIS A 228 12.50 15.07 -12.06
N SER A 229 12.05 14.58 -10.91
CA SER A 229 11.27 15.34 -9.93
C SER A 229 11.90 15.19 -8.55
N PRO A 230 11.61 16.10 -7.61
CA PRO A 230 12.05 15.93 -6.22
C PRO A 230 11.63 14.58 -5.66
N ILE A 231 12.56 13.94 -4.95
CA ILE A 231 12.33 12.67 -4.25
C ILE A 231 12.20 12.92 -2.75
N CYS A 232 11.35 12.14 -2.07
CA CYS A 232 11.29 12.16 -0.63
C CYS A 232 12.43 11.31 -0.05
N GLN A 233 13.33 11.94 0.71
CA GLN A 233 14.38 11.28 1.46
C GLN A 233 13.78 10.76 2.77
N PRO A 234 13.79 9.45 3.06
CA PRO A 234 13.18 8.91 4.27
C PRO A 234 13.77 9.47 5.57
N ASP A 235 15.08 9.70 5.59
CA ASP A 235 15.85 10.27 6.73
C ASP A 235 15.59 11.77 6.94
N ALA A 236 15.15 12.51 5.93
CA ALA A 236 14.76 13.90 6.08
C ALA A 236 13.54 14.08 7.02
N LEU A 237 12.80 13.00 7.30
CA LEU A 237 11.68 12.99 8.23
C LEU A 237 12.07 12.61 9.67
N ASP A 238 13.32 12.26 9.93
CA ASP A 238 13.79 11.77 11.24
C ASP A 238 13.59 12.77 12.36
N GLN A 239 13.91 14.04 12.10
CA GLN A 239 13.74 15.09 13.11
C GLN A 239 12.27 15.34 13.45
N ALA A 240 11.38 15.31 12.43
CA ALA A 240 9.94 15.45 12.66
C ALA A 240 9.39 14.26 13.46
N LEU A 241 9.84 13.04 13.15
CA LEU A 241 9.47 11.83 13.88
C LEU A 241 9.94 11.89 15.34
N LEU A 242 11.22 12.17 15.57
CA LEU A 242 11.78 12.20 16.92
C LEU A 242 11.16 13.32 17.76
N PHE A 243 10.95 14.52 17.18
CA PHE A 243 10.23 15.58 17.84
C PHE A 243 8.82 15.16 18.25
N ARG A 244 8.07 14.52 17.33
CA ARG A 244 6.71 14.03 17.63
C ARG A 244 6.73 13.01 18.76
N LEU A 245 7.57 11.98 18.69
CA LEU A 245 7.63 10.94 19.72
C LEU A 245 8.08 11.47 21.10
N ARG A 246 9.06 12.37 21.15
CA ARG A 246 9.54 12.98 22.40
C ARG A 246 8.51 13.86 23.11
N ASN A 247 7.48 14.30 22.39
CA ASN A 247 6.38 15.10 22.90
C ASN A 247 5.07 14.32 23.11
N MET A 248 5.11 12.99 22.95
CA MET A 248 3.94 12.13 23.21
C MET A 248 4.00 11.52 24.61
N THR A 249 2.82 11.30 25.19
CA THR A 249 2.68 10.45 26.38
C THR A 249 2.45 8.99 25.99
N PRO A 250 2.70 8.03 26.90
CA PRO A 250 2.36 6.62 26.67
C PRO A 250 0.87 6.42 26.35
N GLU A 251 -0.02 7.18 26.99
CA GLU A 251 -1.48 7.15 26.78
C GLU A 251 -1.84 7.53 25.34
N GLU A 252 -1.27 8.64 24.84
CA GLU A 252 -1.48 9.05 23.45
C GLU A 252 -0.98 7.99 22.47
N LEU A 253 0.19 7.40 22.73
CA LEU A 253 0.75 6.39 21.81
C LEU A 253 -0.05 5.09 21.81
N ARG A 254 -0.67 4.70 22.95
CA ARG A 254 -1.61 3.57 23.00
C ARG A 254 -2.87 3.78 22.17
N GLY A 255 -3.19 5.01 21.83
CA GLY A 255 -4.28 5.34 20.91
C GLY A 255 -4.07 4.92 19.45
N TYR A 256 -2.93 4.31 19.11
CA TYR A 256 -2.60 3.87 17.74
C TYR A 256 -2.63 2.34 17.63
N SER A 257 -3.30 1.80 16.61
CA SER A 257 -3.57 0.35 16.42
C SER A 257 -2.33 -0.55 16.48
N TYR A 258 -1.18 -0.03 16.12
CA TYR A 258 0.06 -0.82 16.08
C TYR A 258 0.86 -0.76 17.39
N CYS A 259 0.38 0.00 18.37
CA CYS A 259 0.98 0.09 19.70
C CYS A 259 0.23 -0.82 20.68
N SER A 260 0.92 -1.81 21.22
CA SER A 260 0.37 -2.73 22.22
C SER A 260 1.49 -3.36 23.05
N GLU A 261 1.13 -3.95 24.20
CA GLU A 261 1.99 -4.80 25.01
C GLU A 261 3.25 -4.11 25.54
N GLY A 262 3.16 -2.84 25.94
CA GLY A 262 4.27 -2.08 26.49
C GLY A 262 5.22 -1.47 25.45
N LEU A 263 4.87 -1.56 24.15
CA LEU A 263 5.64 -0.95 23.07
C LEU A 263 5.73 0.58 23.24
N GLU A 264 4.69 1.21 23.78
CA GLU A 264 4.63 2.64 24.04
C GLU A 264 5.81 3.13 24.92
N ASN A 265 6.04 2.46 26.03
CA ASN A 265 7.12 2.84 26.95
C ASN A 265 8.49 2.62 26.29
N ARG A 266 8.66 1.47 25.61
CA ARG A 266 9.91 1.14 24.95
C ARG A 266 10.22 2.10 23.79
N LEU A 267 9.22 2.45 22.97
CA LEU A 267 9.40 3.35 21.83
C LEU A 267 9.71 4.78 22.30
N LEU A 268 8.98 5.30 23.31
CA LEU A 268 9.19 6.65 23.81
C LEU A 268 10.53 6.76 24.55
N SER A 269 10.93 5.78 25.35
CA SER A 269 12.25 5.77 25.99
C SER A 269 13.37 5.74 24.95
N ALA A 270 13.28 4.86 23.94
CA ALA A 270 14.28 4.79 22.87
C ALA A 270 14.35 6.11 22.04
N ALA A 271 13.22 6.80 21.86
CA ALA A 271 13.17 8.06 21.13
C ALA A 271 13.93 9.19 21.83
N GLN A 272 14.12 9.15 23.16
CA GLN A 272 14.92 10.15 23.89
C GLN A 272 16.40 10.05 23.50
N GLU A 273 16.91 8.83 23.29
CA GLU A 273 18.32 8.57 23.00
C GLU A 273 18.64 8.55 21.50
N ALA A 274 17.67 8.20 20.66
CA ALA A 274 17.88 8.02 19.23
C ALA A 274 18.13 9.38 18.54
N LEU A 275 19.09 9.42 17.62
CA LEU A 275 19.39 10.58 16.78
C LEU A 275 18.77 10.49 15.39
N CYS A 276 18.34 9.29 14.99
CA CYS A 276 17.70 9.01 13.71
C CYS A 276 16.74 7.81 13.84
N ARG A 277 15.89 7.65 12.84
CA ARG A 277 14.91 6.53 12.74
C ARG A 277 15.56 5.16 12.78
N GLU A 278 16.70 4.99 12.10
CA GLU A 278 17.41 3.71 12.06
C GLU A 278 17.82 3.26 13.46
N LYS A 279 18.45 4.14 14.25
CA LYS A 279 18.86 3.85 15.64
C LYS A 279 17.67 3.59 16.54
N LEU A 280 16.57 4.33 16.36
CA LEU A 280 15.31 4.07 17.05
C LEU A 280 14.79 2.65 16.75
N LEU A 281 14.78 2.25 15.49
CA LEU A 281 14.31 0.94 15.07
C LEU A 281 15.21 -0.21 15.61
N GLU A 282 16.52 -0.05 15.58
CA GLU A 282 17.47 -1.02 16.16
C GLU A 282 17.17 -1.29 17.65
N SER A 283 16.85 -0.25 18.42
CA SER A 283 16.56 -0.34 19.85
C SER A 283 15.20 -0.98 20.17
N VAL A 284 14.23 -0.85 19.26
CA VAL A 284 12.83 -1.24 19.52
C VAL A 284 12.46 -2.56 18.87
N LYS A 285 13.06 -2.90 17.71
CA LYS A 285 12.74 -4.10 16.94
C LYS A 285 12.90 -5.38 17.75
N THR A 286 11.90 -6.28 17.64
CA THR A 286 11.93 -7.63 18.21
C THR A 286 11.30 -8.61 17.22
N ARG A 287 11.28 -9.92 17.55
CA ARG A 287 10.51 -10.92 16.77
C ARG A 287 9.01 -10.61 16.73
N ARG A 288 8.48 -9.99 17.79
CA ARG A 288 7.05 -9.63 17.91
C ARG A 288 6.70 -8.33 17.16
N TYR A 289 7.64 -7.37 17.06
CA TYR A 289 7.44 -6.08 16.41
C TYR A 289 8.22 -6.04 15.09
N SER A 290 7.55 -6.35 13.99
CA SER A 290 8.16 -6.28 12.66
C SER A 290 8.48 -4.83 12.26
N LEU A 291 9.47 -4.65 11.39
CA LEU A 291 9.83 -3.31 10.88
C LEU A 291 8.65 -2.59 10.23
N THR A 292 7.83 -3.31 9.46
CA THR A 292 6.66 -2.70 8.80
C THR A 292 5.61 -2.24 9.81
N ARG A 293 5.40 -2.96 10.91
CA ARG A 293 4.52 -2.54 12.00
C ARG A 293 5.04 -1.27 12.66
N LEU A 294 6.33 -1.23 13.02
CA LEU A 294 6.96 -0.06 13.64
C LEU A 294 6.93 1.15 12.70
N ASN A 295 7.24 0.96 11.41
CA ASN A 295 7.20 2.02 10.43
C ASN A 295 5.79 2.61 10.28
N ARG A 296 4.74 1.77 10.20
CA ARG A 296 3.36 2.25 10.17
C ARG A 296 3.01 3.06 11.42
N LEU A 297 3.32 2.54 12.61
CA LEU A 297 3.07 3.24 13.87
C LEU A 297 3.72 4.63 13.85
N MET A 298 5.01 4.70 13.55
CA MET A 298 5.75 5.97 13.52
C MET A 298 5.16 6.97 12.50
N THR A 299 4.83 6.52 11.30
CA THR A 299 4.24 7.40 10.29
C THR A 299 2.82 7.82 10.68
N GLN A 300 2.01 6.93 11.24
CA GLN A 300 0.68 7.27 11.75
C GLN A 300 0.74 8.31 12.87
N THR A 301 1.75 8.27 13.77
CA THR A 301 1.91 9.29 14.81
C THR A 301 2.20 10.66 14.22
N MET A 302 3.05 10.76 13.20
CA MET A 302 3.33 12.01 12.50
C MET A 302 2.09 12.57 11.78
N LEU A 303 1.22 11.70 11.29
CA LEU A 303 0.00 12.06 10.59
C LEU A 303 -1.23 12.25 11.51
N TYR A 304 -1.11 12.00 12.79
CA TYR A 304 -2.24 11.99 13.75
C TYR A 304 -3.37 11.05 13.30
N MET A 305 -2.99 9.88 12.78
CA MET A 305 -3.89 8.85 12.29
C MET A 305 -4.10 7.80 13.38
N ASP A 306 -4.83 8.15 14.41
CA ASP A 306 -5.12 7.30 15.57
C ASP A 306 -6.33 6.37 15.35
N ASP A 307 -6.54 5.46 16.29
CA ASP A 307 -7.66 4.51 16.27
C ASP A 307 -9.02 5.17 16.39
N ALA A 308 -9.11 6.30 17.09
CA ALA A 308 -10.38 7.02 17.23
C ALA A 308 -10.84 7.53 15.86
N LEU A 309 -9.94 8.12 15.09
CA LEU A 309 -10.19 8.55 13.71
C LEU A 309 -10.60 7.36 12.83
N LEU A 310 -9.84 6.26 12.87
CA LEU A 310 -10.09 5.10 12.01
C LEU A 310 -11.39 4.36 12.34
N ARG A 311 -11.80 4.31 13.61
CA ARG A 311 -13.08 3.71 14.03
C ARG A 311 -14.27 4.60 13.72
N ALA A 312 -14.10 5.92 13.81
CA ALA A 312 -15.15 6.87 13.45
C ALA A 312 -15.48 6.84 11.94
N TYR A 313 -14.52 6.47 11.12
CA TYR A 313 -14.63 6.44 9.65
C TYR A 313 -14.08 5.11 9.10
N PRO A 314 -14.80 3.99 9.27
CA PRO A 314 -14.31 2.66 8.89
C PRO A 314 -14.27 2.43 7.37
N GLU A 315 -15.00 3.24 6.59
CA GLU A 315 -15.11 3.11 5.14
C GLU A 315 -14.44 4.27 4.39
N PRO A 316 -13.98 4.03 3.15
CA PRO A 316 -13.49 5.11 2.29
C PRO A 316 -14.59 6.15 2.02
N ALA A 317 -14.30 7.43 2.33
CA ALA A 317 -15.24 8.53 2.16
C ALA A 317 -15.18 9.16 0.75
N PHE A 318 -14.04 9.05 0.09
CA PHE A 318 -13.77 9.57 -1.24
C PHE A 318 -12.59 8.84 -1.87
N VAL A 319 -12.39 9.09 -3.16
CA VAL A 319 -11.19 8.74 -3.91
C VAL A 319 -10.74 9.95 -4.73
N ARG A 320 -9.43 10.13 -4.93
CA ARG A 320 -8.93 11.24 -5.75
C ARG A 320 -8.51 10.75 -7.13
N LEU A 321 -8.80 11.55 -8.15
CA LEU A 321 -8.33 11.33 -9.52
C LEU A 321 -6.93 11.94 -9.66
N LEU A 322 -5.90 11.09 -9.86
CA LEU A 322 -4.52 11.52 -10.10
C LEU A 322 -4.23 11.77 -11.57
N GLY A 323 -4.84 11.01 -12.47
CA GLY A 323 -4.65 11.21 -13.90
C GLY A 323 -5.36 10.17 -14.78
N PHE A 324 -5.34 10.42 -16.08
CA PHE A 324 -5.92 9.55 -17.11
C PHE A 324 -5.23 9.72 -18.47
N ARG A 325 -5.37 8.71 -19.33
CA ARG A 325 -4.94 8.80 -20.74
C ARG A 325 -6.03 9.46 -21.58
N GLN A 326 -5.61 10.38 -22.45
CA GLN A 326 -6.53 11.17 -23.29
C GLN A 326 -7.39 10.29 -24.21
N GLU A 327 -6.83 9.19 -24.76
CA GLU A 327 -7.55 8.24 -25.60
C GLU A 327 -8.63 7.46 -24.84
N ARG A 328 -8.52 7.40 -23.53
CA ARG A 328 -9.44 6.71 -22.61
C ARG A 328 -10.35 7.66 -21.82
N LYS A 329 -10.46 8.93 -22.25
CA LYS A 329 -11.35 9.91 -21.61
C LYS A 329 -12.82 9.46 -21.49
N ALA A 330 -13.23 8.48 -22.29
CA ALA A 330 -14.56 7.86 -22.21
C ALA A 330 -14.82 7.15 -20.86
N LEU A 331 -13.79 6.90 -20.04
CA LEU A 331 -13.94 6.38 -18.68
C LEU A 331 -14.41 7.47 -17.68
N LEU A 332 -14.16 8.75 -17.95
CA LEU A 332 -14.45 9.84 -17.01
C LEU A 332 -15.95 10.02 -16.66
N PRO A 333 -16.91 9.86 -17.59
CA PRO A 333 -18.32 9.89 -17.25
C PRO A 333 -18.73 8.84 -16.21
N HIS A 334 -18.11 7.67 -16.20
CA HIS A 334 -18.39 6.62 -15.21
C HIS A 334 -18.00 7.06 -13.79
N LEU A 335 -16.95 7.87 -13.62
CA LEU A 335 -16.57 8.41 -12.32
C LEU A 335 -17.66 9.29 -11.69
N LYS A 336 -18.47 9.98 -12.51
CA LYS A 336 -19.60 10.80 -12.03
C LYS A 336 -20.76 9.97 -11.53
N GLN A 337 -20.85 8.70 -11.95
CA GLN A 337 -21.90 7.76 -11.58
C GLN A 337 -21.47 6.83 -10.42
N SER A 338 -20.23 6.98 -9.96
CA SER A 338 -19.69 6.14 -8.88
C SER A 338 -20.45 6.36 -7.55
N ARG A 339 -20.59 5.29 -6.79
CA ARG A 339 -21.19 5.33 -5.43
C ARG A 339 -20.26 5.91 -4.37
N ILE A 340 -19.03 6.28 -4.75
CA ILE A 340 -18.05 6.96 -3.91
C ILE A 340 -17.69 8.31 -4.56
N PRO A 341 -17.63 9.41 -3.80
CA PRO A 341 -17.24 10.71 -4.32
C PRO A 341 -15.84 10.66 -4.94
N VAL A 342 -15.69 11.14 -6.18
CA VAL A 342 -14.40 11.26 -6.87
C VAL A 342 -13.98 12.73 -6.89
N ILE A 343 -12.85 13.03 -6.27
CA ILE A 343 -12.29 14.38 -6.19
C ILE A 343 -11.28 14.55 -7.33
N ALA A 344 -11.62 15.38 -8.31
CA ALA A 344 -10.72 15.72 -9.41
C ALA A 344 -9.77 16.86 -9.07
N LYS A 345 -10.23 17.85 -8.29
CA LYS A 345 -9.42 18.97 -7.80
C LYS A 345 -9.50 19.04 -6.28
N ALA A 346 -8.38 19.14 -5.61
CA ALA A 346 -8.33 19.22 -4.15
C ALA A 346 -9.16 20.41 -3.61
N ALA A 347 -9.28 21.50 -4.37
CA ALA A 347 -10.10 22.66 -4.00
C ALA A 347 -11.61 22.36 -3.91
N ASP A 348 -12.09 21.34 -4.63
CA ASP A 348 -13.50 20.95 -4.66
C ASP A 348 -13.88 19.97 -3.52
N ALA A 349 -12.91 19.56 -2.72
CA ALA A 349 -13.12 18.62 -1.63
C ALA A 349 -13.82 19.26 -0.42
N LYS A 350 -14.55 18.44 0.34
CA LYS A 350 -15.04 18.82 1.68
C LYS A 350 -13.87 18.82 2.65
N ARG A 351 -13.27 19.99 2.88
CA ARG A 351 -12.08 20.17 3.69
C ARG A 351 -12.27 19.86 5.19
N ASP A 352 -13.50 19.90 5.67
CA ASP A 352 -13.86 19.55 7.04
C ASP A 352 -13.85 18.06 7.32
N HIS A 353 -13.84 17.20 6.26
CA HIS A 353 -13.77 15.76 6.45
C HIS A 353 -12.39 15.35 6.99
N PRO A 354 -12.32 14.60 8.13
CA PRO A 354 -11.04 14.26 8.77
C PRO A 354 -10.05 13.51 7.86
N PHE A 355 -10.55 12.64 6.97
CA PHE A 355 -9.67 11.97 5.99
C PHE A 355 -9.09 12.94 4.96
N PHE A 356 -9.79 13.99 4.59
CA PHE A 356 -9.20 14.98 3.69
C PHE A 356 -8.07 15.76 4.38
N ARG A 357 -8.24 16.11 5.65
CA ARG A 357 -7.17 16.70 6.46
C ARG A 357 -6.01 15.75 6.68
N LEU A 358 -6.27 14.43 6.71
CA LEU A 358 -5.21 13.43 6.75
C LEU A 358 -4.40 13.43 5.45
N GLU A 359 -5.06 13.55 4.28
CA GLU A 359 -4.36 13.69 2.99
C GLU A 359 -3.52 14.98 2.94
N GLU A 360 -4.06 16.11 3.40
CA GLU A 360 -3.30 17.38 3.48
C GLU A 360 -1.99 17.16 4.28
N ARG A 361 -2.09 16.58 5.47
CA ARG A 361 -0.92 16.28 6.31
C ARG A 361 0.04 15.29 5.65
N ALA A 362 -0.48 14.28 4.97
CA ALA A 362 0.35 13.29 4.27
C ALA A 362 1.16 13.93 3.13
N TYR A 363 0.53 14.83 2.36
CA TYR A 363 1.22 15.58 1.31
C TYR A 363 2.23 16.58 1.85
N ASP A 364 1.92 17.26 2.95
CA ASP A 364 2.82 18.22 3.58
C ASP A 364 4.03 17.52 4.25
N LEU A 365 3.80 16.38 4.90
CA LEU A 365 4.89 15.58 5.46
C LEU A 365 5.80 15.04 4.35
N TRP A 366 5.23 14.55 3.24
CA TRP A 366 6.01 14.11 2.08
C TRP A 366 6.80 15.28 1.46
N ALA A 367 6.18 16.45 1.33
CA ALA A 367 6.82 17.66 0.81
C ALA A 367 8.02 18.07 1.68
N LEU A 368 7.88 17.97 3.01
CA LEU A 368 8.98 18.22 3.94
C LEU A 368 10.17 17.28 3.66
N GLY A 369 9.92 15.99 3.47
CA GLY A 369 10.96 15.00 3.14
C GLY A 369 11.57 15.18 1.74
N ALA A 370 10.88 15.89 0.86
CA ALA A 370 11.35 16.24 -0.49
C ALA A 370 11.92 17.66 -0.60
N ALA A 371 12.12 18.36 0.54
CA ALA A 371 12.56 19.75 0.62
C ALA A 371 11.67 20.72 -0.21
N LEU A 372 10.36 20.46 -0.23
CA LEU A 372 9.36 21.28 -0.93
C LEU A 372 8.52 22.09 0.06
N PRO A 373 7.97 23.24 -0.38
CA PRO A 373 7.03 24.01 0.45
C PRO A 373 5.73 23.24 0.72
N GLY A 374 5.06 23.45 1.88
CA GLY A 374 3.75 22.90 2.25
C GLY A 374 2.61 23.28 1.29
N GLY A 375 1.42 22.70 1.44
CA GLY A 375 0.28 22.87 0.55
C GLY A 375 0.41 22.12 -0.79
N LEU A 376 1.24 21.08 -0.83
CA LEU A 376 1.52 20.30 -2.05
C LEU A 376 0.24 19.67 -2.63
N LEU A 377 -0.71 19.24 -1.79
CA LEU A 377 -1.98 18.66 -2.23
C LEU A 377 -2.73 19.57 -3.19
N PHE A 378 -2.79 20.88 -2.90
CA PHE A 378 -3.52 21.86 -3.69
C PHE A 378 -2.76 22.33 -4.93
N ARG A 379 -1.45 22.12 -4.97
CA ARG A 379 -0.58 22.45 -6.10
C ARG A 379 -0.39 21.30 -7.07
N THR A 380 -0.73 20.07 -6.62
CA THR A 380 -0.63 18.89 -7.47
C THR A 380 -1.72 18.92 -8.53
N GLN A 381 -1.30 19.00 -9.78
CA GLN A 381 -2.19 18.94 -10.92
C GLN A 381 -2.47 17.49 -11.34
N MET A 382 -3.66 17.28 -11.90
CA MET A 382 -4.04 16.02 -12.51
C MET A 382 -3.17 15.76 -13.75
N VAL A 383 -2.68 14.54 -13.88
CA VAL A 383 -1.83 14.12 -15.01
C VAL A 383 -2.70 13.68 -16.18
N ILE A 384 -2.45 14.23 -17.37
CA ILE A 384 -3.08 13.81 -18.62
C ILE A 384 -1.99 13.33 -19.57
N ARG A 385 -2.15 12.16 -20.14
CA ARG A 385 -1.22 11.56 -21.10
C ARG A 385 -1.94 11.12 -22.38
#